data_bab0844cea0add41361076c6c582a31e
#
_entry.id   bab0844cea0add41361076c6c582a31e
#
_cell.length_a   1.000
_cell.length_b   1.000
_cell.length_c   1.000
_cell.angle_alpha   90.00
_cell.angle_beta   90.00
_cell.angle_gamma   90.00
#
_symmetry.space_group_name_H-M   'P 1'
#
loop_
_entity.id
_entity.type
_entity.pdbx_description
1 polymer ?
#
loop_
_entity_poly.entity_id
_entity_poly.type
_entity_poly.pdbx_seq_one_letter_code
_entity_poly.pdbx_strand_id
1 'polypeptide(L)'
;MTYSEQLDIIKRIPLREGDRKVITCPFCYMDKKLSISKIDGTVMWNCFRASCEGKGIYTGDRTIEYVKNRLNNIKADKPIGKPLPSITTSITNHQPALDYLESVNSLEAYNNQLIKIRYAPSENRVIFYYANGAVGRLLSGFGPKWITYGVIESGITIGVGNKVVMVEDVPSACSVSRIKGFVGLALLGTKLSYNITKTLKKYSDKYLVLDMDASIKAVQQARKHGCNIRVCLTKRDLKVLDTEQVKRVLYGE
;
A
#
# COMPACT_ATOMS: atom_id res chain seq x y z
N MET A 1 11.73 5.21 21.40
CA MET A 1 10.64 5.80 22.27
C MET A 1 9.76 4.67 22.72
N THR A 2 9.54 4.52 24.02
CA THR A 2 8.68 3.50 24.62
C THR A 2 7.20 3.80 24.38
N TYR A 3 6.33 2.79 24.57
CA TYR A 3 4.88 3.01 24.49
C TYR A 3 4.37 4.05 25.53
N SER A 4 4.92 4.03 26.74
CA SER A 4 4.53 4.99 27.79
C SER A 4 4.83 6.43 27.40
N GLU A 5 6.04 6.69 26.88
CA GLU A 5 6.43 8.02 26.38
C GLU A 5 5.53 8.49 25.23
N GLN A 6 5.19 7.57 24.31
CA GLN A 6 4.25 7.89 23.23
C GLN A 6 2.87 8.25 23.78
N LEU A 7 2.37 7.47 24.74
CA LEU A 7 1.06 7.69 25.35
C LEU A 7 0.96 9.04 26.06
N ASP A 8 2.02 9.47 26.76
CA ASP A 8 2.06 10.76 27.45
C ASP A 8 2.00 11.94 26.47
N ILE A 9 2.64 11.80 25.31
CA ILE A 9 2.56 12.78 24.23
C ILE A 9 1.14 12.80 23.62
N ILE A 10 0.57 11.63 23.33
CA ILE A 10 -0.75 11.49 22.70
C ILE A 10 -1.86 12.04 23.62
N LYS A 11 -1.78 11.84 24.94
CA LYS A 11 -2.77 12.37 25.91
C LYS A 11 -2.85 13.90 25.93
N ARG A 12 -1.79 14.59 25.52
CA ARG A 12 -1.74 16.07 25.43
C ARG A 12 -2.40 16.62 24.15
N ILE A 13 -2.69 15.76 23.18
CA ILE A 13 -3.35 16.19 21.94
C ILE A 13 -4.85 16.31 22.19
N PRO A 14 -5.45 17.51 21.98
CA PRO A 14 -6.88 17.70 22.22
C PRO A 14 -7.71 16.94 21.18
N LEU A 15 -8.43 15.91 21.62
CA LEU A 15 -9.31 15.07 20.80
C LEU A 15 -10.71 15.02 21.40
N ARG A 16 -11.69 15.32 20.58
CA ARG A 16 -13.12 15.11 20.90
C ARG A 16 -13.55 13.73 20.47
N GLU A 17 -14.63 13.21 21.05
CA GLU A 17 -15.24 11.96 20.61
C GLU A 17 -15.67 12.06 19.13
N GLY A 18 -15.34 11.05 18.32
CA GLY A 18 -15.57 11.04 16.88
C GLY A 18 -14.45 11.66 16.04
N ASP A 19 -13.46 12.32 16.64
CA ASP A 19 -12.37 12.94 15.91
C ASP A 19 -11.54 11.90 15.15
N ARG A 20 -11.27 12.23 13.88
CA ARG A 20 -10.29 11.54 13.01
C ARG A 20 -9.46 12.59 12.30
N LYS A 21 -8.17 12.68 12.63
CA LYS A 21 -7.27 13.72 12.15
C LYS A 21 -5.97 13.11 11.63
N VAL A 22 -5.36 13.79 10.66
CA VAL A 22 -3.99 13.51 10.25
C VAL A 22 -3.18 14.75 10.56
N ILE A 23 -2.18 14.61 11.43
CA ILE A 23 -1.37 15.70 11.96
C ILE A 23 0.12 15.46 11.71
N THR A 24 0.92 16.49 11.96
CA THR A 24 2.39 16.33 12.05
C THR A 24 2.72 15.31 13.15
N CYS A 25 3.55 14.33 12.82
CA CYS A 25 3.88 13.25 13.74
C CYS A 25 4.79 13.77 14.87
N PRO A 26 4.39 13.72 16.15
CA PRO A 26 5.21 14.21 17.26
C PRO A 26 6.41 13.29 17.57
N PHE A 27 6.49 12.13 16.94
CA PHE A 27 7.56 11.15 17.16
C PHE A 27 8.69 11.24 16.13
N CYS A 28 8.39 11.65 14.89
CA CYS A 28 9.38 11.79 13.82
C CYS A 28 9.33 13.16 13.12
N TYR A 29 8.51 14.08 13.62
CA TYR A 29 8.35 15.47 13.16
C TYR A 29 7.98 15.65 11.68
N MET A 30 7.54 14.59 11.02
CA MET A 30 7.12 14.65 9.61
C MET A 30 5.68 15.14 9.50
N ASP A 31 5.48 16.12 8.60
CA ASP A 31 4.16 16.73 8.40
C ASP A 31 3.14 15.73 7.86
N LYS A 32 1.90 15.80 8.39
CA LYS A 32 0.76 14.98 7.98
C LYS A 32 1.05 13.47 7.92
N LYS A 33 1.87 12.96 8.84
CA LYS A 33 2.23 11.54 8.89
C LYS A 33 1.59 10.76 10.03
N LEU A 34 1.03 11.41 11.05
CA LEU A 34 0.31 10.72 12.12
C LEU A 34 -1.19 10.78 11.91
N SER A 35 -1.81 9.62 11.68
CA SER A 35 -3.26 9.45 11.84
C SER A 35 -3.58 9.26 13.32
N ILE A 36 -4.52 10.04 13.85
CA ILE A 36 -5.01 9.91 15.23
C ILE A 36 -6.54 9.99 15.24
N SER A 37 -7.17 9.14 16.05
CA SER A 37 -8.62 9.11 16.19
C SER A 37 -9.04 8.82 17.61
N LYS A 38 -10.21 9.35 18.01
CA LYS A 38 -10.88 9.01 19.27
C LYS A 38 -12.29 8.53 18.96
N ILE A 39 -12.56 7.25 19.22
CA ILE A 39 -13.85 6.60 18.93
C ILE A 39 -14.23 5.74 20.12
N ASP A 40 -15.43 5.96 20.66
CA ASP A 40 -15.96 5.30 21.86
C ASP A 40 -14.95 5.33 23.01
N GLY A 41 -14.37 6.49 23.29
CA GLY A 41 -13.38 6.69 24.34
C GLY A 41 -12.03 6.01 24.09
N THR A 42 -11.84 5.37 22.93
CA THR A 42 -10.57 4.75 22.53
C THR A 42 -9.79 5.69 21.63
N VAL A 43 -8.57 6.00 22.01
CA VAL A 43 -7.63 6.77 21.17
C VAL A 43 -6.71 5.80 20.46
N MET A 44 -6.64 5.93 19.13
CA MET A 44 -5.74 5.15 18.28
C MET A 44 -4.85 6.10 17.51
N TRP A 45 -3.57 5.75 17.35
CA TRP A 45 -2.63 6.51 16.52
C TRP A 45 -1.73 5.60 15.72
N ASN A 46 -1.34 6.05 14.53
CA ASN A 46 -0.40 5.35 13.66
C ASN A 46 0.31 6.34 12.75
N CYS A 47 1.63 6.33 12.77
CA CYS A 47 2.44 7.07 11.83
C CYS A 47 2.57 6.31 10.50
N PHE A 48 2.35 7.00 9.38
CA PHE A 48 2.45 6.42 8.04
C PHE A 48 3.90 6.29 7.55
N ARG A 49 4.87 6.89 8.25
CA ARG A 49 6.29 6.73 7.92
C ARG A 49 6.76 5.34 8.37
N ALA A 50 7.29 4.54 7.44
CA ALA A 50 7.70 3.16 7.71
C ALA A 50 8.80 3.04 8.77
N SER A 51 9.73 4.00 8.84
CA SER A 51 10.81 4.05 9.83
C SER A 51 10.38 4.60 11.20
N CYS A 52 9.13 5.08 11.36
CA CYS A 52 8.61 5.60 12.62
C CYS A 52 7.81 4.53 13.36
N GLU A 53 8.12 4.32 14.64
CA GLU A 53 7.40 3.38 15.50
C GLU A 53 6.20 4.00 16.22
N GLY A 54 5.81 5.23 15.85
CA GLY A 54 4.70 5.97 16.42
C GLY A 54 3.36 5.30 16.14
N LYS A 55 2.95 4.33 16.96
CA LYS A 55 1.65 3.64 16.87
C LYS A 55 1.20 3.12 18.21
N GLY A 56 -0.10 3.14 18.45
CA GLY A 56 -0.65 2.61 19.68
C GLY A 56 -2.16 2.76 19.78
N ILE A 57 -2.68 2.25 20.87
CA ILE A 57 -4.09 2.33 21.25
C ILE A 57 -4.18 2.56 22.76
N TYR A 58 -5.05 3.47 23.17
CA TYR A 58 -5.35 3.76 24.57
C TYR A 58 -6.86 3.80 24.77
N THR A 59 -7.35 3.02 25.71
CA THR A 59 -8.79 2.82 25.97
C THR A 59 -9.29 3.45 27.27
N GLY A 60 -8.47 4.26 27.95
CA GLY A 60 -8.80 4.75 29.29
C GLY A 60 -8.93 3.60 30.30
N ASP A 61 -9.97 3.68 31.16
CA ASP A 61 -10.23 2.68 32.23
C ASP A 61 -10.94 1.40 31.70
N ARG A 62 -11.02 1.18 30.41
CA ARG A 62 -11.70 0.00 29.86
C ARG A 62 -10.84 -1.24 29.94
N THR A 63 -11.46 -2.39 30.25
CA THR A 63 -10.76 -3.66 30.44
C THR A 63 -10.09 -4.17 29.15
N ILE A 64 -8.99 -4.91 29.31
CA ILE A 64 -8.26 -5.58 28.23
C ILE A 64 -9.21 -6.48 27.41
N GLU A 65 -10.21 -7.05 28.04
CA GLU A 65 -11.22 -7.90 27.41
C GLU A 65 -12.11 -7.16 26.41
N TYR A 66 -12.55 -5.94 26.73
CA TYR A 66 -13.26 -5.07 25.82
C TYR A 66 -12.42 -4.77 24.56
N VAL A 67 -11.13 -4.48 24.76
CA VAL A 67 -10.19 -4.22 23.64
C VAL A 67 -10.00 -5.47 22.78
N LYS A 68 -9.83 -6.66 23.40
CA LYS A 68 -9.70 -7.93 22.68
C LYS A 68 -10.96 -8.25 21.89
N ASN A 69 -12.14 -8.11 22.48
CA ASN A 69 -13.40 -8.39 21.79
C ASN A 69 -13.62 -7.44 20.62
N ARG A 70 -13.29 -6.15 20.78
CA ARG A 70 -13.37 -5.18 19.71
C ARG A 70 -12.33 -5.45 18.59
N LEU A 71 -11.09 -5.80 18.93
CA LEU A 71 -10.06 -6.19 17.96
C LEU A 71 -10.44 -7.47 17.21
N ASN A 72 -11.12 -8.41 17.87
CA ASN A 72 -11.64 -9.61 17.24
C ASN A 72 -12.82 -9.30 16.32
N ASN A 73 -13.72 -8.40 16.69
CA ASN A 73 -14.80 -7.91 15.84
C ASN A 73 -14.27 -7.09 14.64
N ILE A 74 -13.24 -6.25 14.85
CA ILE A 74 -12.55 -5.55 13.73
C ILE A 74 -11.83 -6.54 12.80
N LYS A 75 -11.36 -7.70 13.30
CA LYS A 75 -10.80 -8.76 12.45
C LYS A 75 -11.88 -9.55 11.71
N ALA A 76 -13.09 -9.65 12.28
CA ALA A 76 -14.25 -10.26 11.61
C ALA A 76 -14.83 -9.36 10.51
N ASP A 77 -14.91 -8.06 10.74
CA ASP A 77 -15.19 -7.05 9.73
C ASP A 77 -13.86 -6.70 9.01
N LYS A 78 -13.45 -7.54 8.08
CA LYS A 78 -12.47 -7.10 7.07
C LYS A 78 -12.99 -5.79 6.50
N PRO A 79 -12.16 -4.72 6.41
CA PRO A 79 -12.63 -3.51 5.78
C PRO A 79 -13.08 -3.87 4.37
N ILE A 80 -14.38 -3.98 4.18
CA ILE A 80 -14.97 -4.02 2.86
C ILE A 80 -14.55 -2.68 2.28
N GLY A 81 -13.64 -2.71 1.31
CA GLY A 81 -13.22 -1.51 0.59
C GLY A 81 -14.48 -0.81 0.06
N LYS A 82 -14.37 0.44 -0.33
CA LYS A 82 -15.49 1.11 -0.99
C LYS A 82 -16.10 0.18 -2.05
N PRO A 83 -17.41 0.23 -2.33
CA PRO A 83 -17.97 -0.44 -3.49
C PRO A 83 -17.27 0.04 -4.76
N LEU A 84 -17.14 -0.83 -5.73
CA LEU A 84 -16.60 -0.47 -7.04
C LEU A 84 -17.38 0.72 -7.63
N PRO A 85 -16.73 1.64 -8.35
CA PRO A 85 -17.42 2.74 -9.02
C PRO A 85 -18.49 2.20 -9.95
N SER A 86 -19.71 2.72 -9.84
CA SER A 86 -20.87 2.28 -10.66
C SER A 86 -20.69 2.61 -12.14
N ILE A 87 -20.02 3.72 -12.44
CA ILE A 87 -19.77 4.18 -13.82
C ILE A 87 -18.28 4.29 -14.05
N THR A 88 -17.80 3.57 -15.07
CA THR A 88 -16.42 3.70 -15.56
C THR A 88 -16.39 3.70 -17.08
N THR A 89 -15.49 4.49 -17.65
CA THR A 89 -15.28 4.61 -19.11
C THR A 89 -13.94 4.00 -19.52
N SER A 90 -13.73 3.81 -20.83
CA SER A 90 -12.40 3.49 -21.35
C SER A 90 -11.44 4.63 -21.03
N ILE A 91 -10.20 4.30 -20.68
CA ILE A 91 -9.15 5.30 -20.44
C ILE A 91 -8.75 6.00 -21.75
N THR A 92 -8.93 5.36 -22.90
CA THR A 92 -8.60 5.91 -24.23
C THR A 92 -9.40 7.18 -24.56
N ASN A 93 -10.54 7.38 -23.88
CA ASN A 93 -11.38 8.55 -24.03
C ASN A 93 -11.04 9.69 -23.04
N HIS A 94 -9.95 9.54 -22.28
CA HIS A 94 -9.59 10.51 -21.24
C HIS A 94 -8.07 10.76 -21.22
N GLN A 95 -7.62 11.80 -21.92
CA GLN A 95 -6.21 12.11 -22.09
C GLN A 95 -5.43 12.21 -20.77
N PRO A 96 -5.91 12.89 -19.69
CA PRO A 96 -5.18 12.94 -18.42
C PRO A 96 -4.96 11.56 -17.78
N ALA A 97 -5.83 10.57 -18.04
CA ALA A 97 -5.62 9.21 -17.55
C ALA A 97 -4.52 8.50 -18.35
N LEU A 98 -4.47 8.70 -19.67
CA LEU A 98 -3.41 8.18 -20.52
C LEU A 98 -2.05 8.78 -20.14
N ASP A 99 -1.98 10.11 -20.01
CA ASP A 99 -0.77 10.84 -19.61
C ASP A 99 -0.25 10.34 -18.26
N TYR A 100 -1.17 10.10 -17.30
CA TYR A 100 -0.79 9.52 -16.03
C TYR A 100 -0.20 8.11 -16.19
N LEU A 101 -0.85 7.21 -16.96
CA LEU A 101 -0.36 5.84 -17.15
C LEU A 101 1.00 5.80 -17.84
N GLU A 102 1.24 6.71 -18.79
CA GLU A 102 2.51 6.87 -19.45
C GLU A 102 3.59 7.35 -18.48
N SER A 103 3.29 8.40 -17.69
CA SER A 103 4.23 8.97 -16.70
C SER A 103 4.67 7.99 -15.61
N VAL A 104 3.90 6.91 -15.39
CA VAL A 104 4.20 5.86 -14.39
C VAL A 104 4.45 4.48 -15.03
N ASN A 105 4.79 4.43 -16.32
CA ASN A 105 5.12 3.21 -17.05
C ASN A 105 4.05 2.09 -16.94
N SER A 106 2.78 2.45 -16.88
CA SER A 106 1.66 1.49 -16.75
C SER A 106 0.90 1.27 -18.05
N LEU A 107 1.12 2.12 -19.07
CA LEU A 107 0.40 2.07 -20.34
C LEU A 107 0.68 0.77 -21.10
N GLU A 108 1.93 0.29 -21.10
CA GLU A 108 2.30 -0.97 -21.75
C GLU A 108 1.58 -2.18 -21.13
N ALA A 109 1.47 -2.25 -19.78
CA ALA A 109 0.74 -3.31 -19.11
C ALA A 109 -0.76 -3.28 -19.46
N TYR A 110 -1.34 -2.10 -19.65
CA TYR A 110 -2.70 -1.95 -20.15
C TYR A 110 -2.86 -2.42 -21.59
N ASN A 111 -1.99 -1.97 -22.50
CA ASN A 111 -2.03 -2.32 -23.92
C ASN A 111 -1.83 -3.84 -24.13
N ASN A 112 -0.97 -4.47 -23.33
CA ASN A 112 -0.74 -5.92 -23.36
C ASN A 112 -1.78 -6.72 -22.54
N GLN A 113 -2.86 -6.08 -22.08
CA GLN A 113 -3.97 -6.69 -21.34
C GLN A 113 -3.53 -7.45 -20.07
N LEU A 114 -2.36 -7.10 -19.49
CA LEU A 114 -1.86 -7.69 -18.24
C LEU A 114 -2.65 -7.23 -17.01
N ILE A 115 -3.33 -6.09 -17.13
CA ILE A 115 -4.22 -5.53 -16.12
C ILE A 115 -5.35 -4.75 -16.78
N LYS A 116 -6.57 -4.90 -16.24
CA LYS A 116 -7.72 -4.09 -16.67
C LYS A 116 -7.67 -2.74 -15.99
N ILE A 117 -7.64 -1.66 -16.78
CA ILE A 117 -7.63 -0.28 -16.28
C ILE A 117 -8.81 0.48 -16.91
N ARG A 118 -9.50 1.29 -16.11
CA ARG A 118 -10.61 2.15 -16.55
C ARG A 118 -10.54 3.50 -15.85
N TYR A 119 -11.29 4.46 -16.33
CA TYR A 119 -11.46 5.77 -15.71
C TYR A 119 -12.84 5.88 -15.05
N ALA A 120 -12.90 6.39 -13.83
CA ALA A 120 -14.13 6.70 -13.08
C ALA A 120 -14.35 8.22 -13.06
N PRO A 121 -15.26 8.76 -13.93
CA PRO A 121 -15.42 10.22 -14.06
C PRO A 121 -15.91 10.90 -12.78
N SER A 122 -16.85 10.28 -12.06
CA SER A 122 -17.44 10.84 -10.84
C SER A 122 -16.43 11.01 -9.69
N GLU A 123 -15.36 10.21 -9.70
CA GLU A 123 -14.33 10.25 -8.67
C GLU A 123 -13.01 10.84 -9.18
N ASN A 124 -12.93 11.15 -10.48
CA ASN A 124 -11.70 11.59 -11.18
C ASN A 124 -10.50 10.66 -10.90
N ARG A 125 -10.72 9.33 -11.11
CA ARG A 125 -9.73 8.30 -10.77
C ARG A 125 -9.45 7.33 -11.91
N VAL A 126 -8.19 6.97 -12.05
CA VAL A 126 -7.76 5.77 -12.79
C VAL A 126 -7.94 4.57 -11.88
N ILE A 127 -8.69 3.57 -12.33
CA ILE A 127 -9.06 2.38 -11.58
C ILE A 127 -8.33 1.16 -12.16
N PHE A 128 -7.50 0.54 -11.34
CA PHE A 128 -6.76 -0.70 -11.65
C PHE A 128 -7.54 -1.88 -11.05
N TYR A 129 -8.14 -2.71 -11.89
CA TYR A 129 -8.97 -3.85 -11.46
C TYR A 129 -8.14 -5.10 -11.24
N TYR A 130 -8.49 -5.86 -10.20
CA TYR A 130 -7.90 -7.16 -9.92
C TYR A 130 -8.88 -8.07 -9.19
N ALA A 131 -9.15 -9.25 -9.75
CA ALA A 131 -10.11 -10.21 -9.17
C ALA A 131 -11.40 -9.50 -8.71
N ASN A 132 -11.72 -9.56 -7.43
CA ASN A 132 -12.95 -8.99 -6.83
C ASN A 132 -12.74 -7.59 -6.24
N GLY A 133 -11.66 -6.91 -6.60
CA GLY A 133 -11.34 -5.58 -6.07
C GLY A 133 -10.66 -4.70 -7.09
N ALA A 134 -10.37 -3.49 -6.67
CA ALA A 134 -9.63 -2.52 -7.46
C ALA A 134 -8.91 -1.51 -6.56
N VAL A 135 -7.93 -0.83 -7.12
CA VAL A 135 -7.37 0.38 -6.51
C VAL A 135 -7.54 1.56 -7.45
N GLY A 136 -7.91 2.71 -6.90
CA GLY A 136 -8.15 3.95 -7.64
C GLY A 136 -7.16 5.02 -7.30
N ARG A 137 -6.48 5.55 -8.31
CA ARG A 137 -5.58 6.69 -8.23
C ARG A 137 -6.31 7.97 -8.55
N LEU A 138 -6.33 8.94 -7.65
CA LEU A 138 -6.85 10.28 -7.91
C LEU A 138 -5.91 11.02 -8.88
N LEU A 139 -6.46 11.54 -9.98
CA LEU A 139 -5.68 12.33 -10.96
C LEU A 139 -5.48 13.76 -10.48
N SER A 140 -6.57 14.43 -10.07
CA SER A 140 -6.55 15.79 -9.53
C SER A 140 -7.73 16.03 -8.62
N GLY A 141 -7.66 17.09 -7.78
CA GLY A 141 -8.72 17.45 -6.84
C GLY A 141 -8.44 17.03 -5.41
N PHE A 142 -9.48 17.07 -4.57
CA PHE A 142 -9.39 16.79 -3.15
C PHE A 142 -9.71 15.32 -2.84
N GLY A 143 -8.99 14.73 -1.91
CA GLY A 143 -9.25 13.41 -1.40
C GLY A 143 -8.00 12.54 -1.28
N PRO A 144 -8.16 11.28 -0.83
CA PRO A 144 -7.04 10.34 -0.71
C PRO A 144 -6.41 10.06 -2.08
N LYS A 145 -5.09 10.10 -2.14
CA LYS A 145 -4.30 9.77 -3.34
C LYS A 145 -4.66 8.40 -3.90
N TRP A 146 -4.84 7.40 -3.02
CA TRP A 146 -5.24 6.04 -3.34
C TRP A 146 -6.47 5.62 -2.56
N ILE A 147 -7.35 4.87 -3.18
CA ILE A 147 -8.53 4.22 -2.56
C ILE A 147 -8.55 2.77 -2.98
N THR A 148 -8.84 1.88 -2.02
CA THR A 148 -9.13 0.46 -2.31
C THR A 148 -10.64 0.26 -2.42
N TYR A 149 -11.06 -0.47 -3.45
CA TYR A 149 -12.43 -0.90 -3.70
C TYR A 149 -12.52 -2.43 -3.55
N GLY A 150 -13.60 -2.91 -2.97
CA GLY A 150 -13.78 -4.33 -2.73
C GLY A 150 -12.73 -4.92 -1.79
N VAL A 151 -12.35 -6.18 -1.98
CA VAL A 151 -11.41 -6.90 -1.12
C VAL A 151 -10.20 -7.36 -1.92
N ILE A 152 -9.00 -6.94 -1.49
CA ILE A 152 -7.71 -7.37 -2.08
C ILE A 152 -6.88 -8.02 -0.97
N GLU A 153 -6.85 -9.36 -0.93
CA GLU A 153 -6.22 -10.10 0.16
C GLU A 153 -4.75 -10.48 -0.10
N SER A 154 -4.40 -10.70 -1.36
CA SER A 154 -3.11 -11.31 -1.76
C SER A 154 -2.19 -10.37 -2.54
N GLY A 155 -2.47 -9.06 -2.52
CA GLY A 155 -1.83 -8.10 -3.42
C GLY A 155 -2.32 -8.25 -4.87
N ILE A 156 -1.71 -7.49 -5.77
CA ILE A 156 -2.06 -7.47 -7.20
C ILE A 156 -0.84 -7.95 -8.01
N THR A 157 -1.00 -9.08 -8.72
CA THR A 157 0.05 -9.61 -9.59
C THR A 157 -0.14 -9.17 -11.04
N ILE A 158 0.92 -8.72 -11.70
CA ILE A 158 0.92 -8.20 -13.08
C ILE A 158 2.09 -8.80 -13.83
N GLY A 159 1.82 -9.36 -15.00
CA GLY A 159 2.84 -10.02 -15.84
C GLY A 159 2.80 -11.52 -15.76
N VAL A 160 3.68 -12.17 -16.56
CA VAL A 160 3.80 -13.62 -16.68
C VAL A 160 5.25 -14.03 -16.50
N GLY A 161 5.50 -14.96 -15.59
CA GLY A 161 6.85 -15.45 -15.31
C GLY A 161 6.97 -16.24 -14.01
N ASN A 162 8.18 -16.69 -13.72
CA ASN A 162 8.52 -17.44 -12.51
C ASN A 162 9.34 -16.64 -11.49
N LYS A 163 9.70 -15.39 -11.82
CA LYS A 163 10.39 -14.45 -10.92
C LYS A 163 9.42 -13.37 -10.48
N VAL A 164 9.31 -13.11 -9.18
CA VAL A 164 8.39 -12.11 -8.64
C VAL A 164 9.14 -10.97 -7.99
N VAL A 165 8.70 -9.75 -8.28
CA VAL A 165 9.19 -8.52 -7.63
C VAL A 165 8.05 -7.91 -6.84
N MET A 166 8.17 -7.92 -5.53
CA MET A 166 7.25 -7.27 -4.60
C MET A 166 7.55 -5.78 -4.53
N VAL A 167 6.54 -4.97 -4.73
CA VAL A 167 6.59 -3.51 -4.74
C VAL A 167 5.43 -2.92 -3.97
N GLU A 168 5.48 -1.64 -3.61
CA GLU A 168 4.43 -1.02 -2.80
C GLU A 168 3.13 -0.83 -3.57
N ASP A 169 3.19 -0.34 -4.83
CA ASP A 169 2.02 0.09 -5.58
C ASP A 169 1.87 -0.60 -6.96
N VAL A 170 0.68 -0.48 -7.54
CA VAL A 170 0.33 -1.09 -8.84
C VAL A 170 1.16 -0.55 -10.00
N PRO A 171 1.41 0.76 -10.15
CA PRO A 171 2.27 1.25 -11.22
C PRO A 171 3.69 0.68 -11.19
N SER A 172 4.29 0.54 -10.01
CA SER A 172 5.60 -0.11 -9.88
C SER A 172 5.56 -1.59 -10.31
N ALA A 173 4.45 -2.30 -10.02
CA ALA A 173 4.25 -3.67 -10.51
C ALA A 173 4.08 -3.73 -12.04
N CYS A 174 3.42 -2.74 -12.64
CA CYS A 174 3.35 -2.59 -14.10
C CYS A 174 4.74 -2.38 -14.72
N SER A 175 5.58 -1.55 -14.10
CA SER A 175 6.96 -1.34 -14.58
C SER A 175 7.79 -2.62 -14.59
N VAL A 176 7.62 -3.47 -13.58
CA VAL A 176 8.28 -4.79 -13.52
C VAL A 176 7.79 -5.71 -14.64
N SER A 177 6.50 -5.70 -14.95
CA SER A 177 5.91 -6.59 -15.96
C SER A 177 6.42 -6.38 -17.39
N ARG A 178 7.11 -5.26 -17.66
CA ARG A 178 7.82 -5.01 -18.92
C ARG A 178 9.05 -5.91 -19.12
N ILE A 179 9.53 -6.55 -18.06
CA ILE A 179 10.70 -7.44 -18.12
C ILE A 179 10.20 -8.87 -18.32
N LYS A 180 10.59 -9.49 -19.44
CA LYS A 180 10.22 -10.87 -19.75
C LYS A 180 10.60 -11.84 -18.62
N GLY A 181 9.66 -12.67 -18.21
CA GLY A 181 9.86 -13.66 -17.15
C GLY A 181 9.69 -13.13 -15.71
N PHE A 182 9.40 -11.84 -15.56
CA PHE A 182 9.12 -11.23 -14.26
C PHE A 182 7.62 -10.93 -14.08
N VAL A 183 7.19 -11.02 -12.81
CA VAL A 183 5.86 -10.66 -12.35
C VAL A 183 6.00 -9.57 -11.29
N GLY A 184 5.36 -8.44 -11.48
CA GLY A 184 5.21 -7.43 -10.44
C GLY A 184 4.10 -7.84 -9.47
N LEU A 185 4.36 -7.77 -8.17
CA LEU A 185 3.38 -7.98 -7.10
C LEU A 185 3.25 -6.71 -6.26
N ALA A 186 2.18 -5.96 -6.47
CA ALA A 186 1.85 -4.80 -5.65
C ALA A 186 1.31 -5.24 -4.29
N LEU A 187 2.01 -4.86 -3.22
CA LEU A 187 1.64 -5.19 -1.84
C LEU A 187 0.49 -4.32 -1.32
N LEU A 188 0.25 -3.16 -1.93
CA LEU A 188 -0.67 -2.11 -1.49
C LEU A 188 -0.36 -1.61 -0.08
N GLY A 189 0.92 -1.50 0.21
CA GLY A 189 1.52 -1.13 1.49
C GLY A 189 2.86 -1.81 1.66
N THR A 190 3.39 -1.81 2.88
CA THR A 190 4.75 -2.33 3.16
C THR A 190 4.76 -3.67 3.90
N LYS A 191 3.61 -4.34 4.09
CA LYS A 191 3.50 -5.57 4.89
C LYS A 191 3.33 -6.82 4.01
N LEU A 192 4.09 -7.86 4.33
CA LEU A 192 3.88 -9.20 3.78
C LEU A 192 2.83 -9.95 4.62
N SER A 193 1.58 -9.99 4.15
CA SER A 193 0.52 -10.77 4.80
C SER A 193 0.72 -12.28 4.57
N TYR A 194 0.01 -13.11 5.34
CA TYR A 194 0.01 -14.56 5.15
C TYR A 194 -0.42 -14.95 3.72
N ASN A 195 -1.44 -14.30 3.16
CA ASN A 195 -1.92 -14.59 1.81
C ASN A 195 -0.88 -14.23 0.75
N ILE A 196 -0.13 -13.13 0.94
CA ILE A 196 0.99 -12.76 0.08
C ILE A 196 2.09 -13.84 0.16
N THR A 197 2.48 -14.28 1.36
CA THR A 197 3.52 -15.32 1.50
C THR A 197 3.10 -16.64 0.86
N LYS A 198 1.82 -17.01 0.90
CA LYS A 198 1.28 -18.16 0.17
C LYS A 198 1.42 -18.00 -1.34
N THR A 199 1.11 -16.79 -1.85
CA THR A 199 1.26 -16.45 -3.29
C THR A 199 2.72 -16.57 -3.74
N LEU A 200 3.68 -16.19 -2.87
CA LEU A 200 5.12 -16.23 -3.20
C LEU A 200 5.68 -17.64 -3.39
N LYS A 201 5.03 -18.68 -2.86
CA LYS A 201 5.54 -20.08 -2.96
C LYS A 201 5.65 -20.59 -4.39
N LYS A 202 4.86 -20.04 -5.32
CA LYS A 202 4.85 -20.47 -6.73
C LYS A 202 6.00 -19.89 -7.58
N TYR A 203 6.77 -18.93 -7.04
CA TYR A 203 7.85 -18.28 -7.77
C TYR A 203 9.21 -18.83 -7.34
N SER A 204 10.13 -19.01 -8.31
CA SER A 204 11.50 -19.45 -8.05
C SER A 204 12.31 -18.35 -7.37
N ASP A 205 12.31 -17.18 -7.96
CA ASP A 205 13.07 -16.03 -7.48
C ASP A 205 12.14 -14.94 -6.94
N LYS A 206 12.52 -14.40 -5.80
CA LYS A 206 11.71 -13.42 -5.07
C LYS A 206 12.54 -12.20 -4.75
N TYR A 207 12.11 -11.06 -5.25
CA TYR A 207 12.71 -9.77 -5.02
C TYR A 207 11.76 -8.89 -4.23
N LEU A 208 12.30 -8.02 -3.39
CA LEU A 208 11.54 -7.01 -2.65
C LEU A 208 12.17 -5.66 -2.90
N VAL A 209 11.41 -4.76 -3.52
CA VAL A 209 11.83 -3.39 -3.81
C VAL A 209 10.82 -2.46 -3.16
N LEU A 210 11.21 -1.82 -2.07
CA LEU A 210 10.41 -0.83 -1.35
C LEU A 210 11.20 0.47 -1.24
N ASP A 211 10.51 1.54 -0.90
CA ASP A 211 11.13 2.82 -0.62
C ASP A 211 12.20 2.72 0.47
N MET A 212 13.20 3.56 0.41
CA MET A 212 14.40 3.47 1.24
C MET A 212 14.07 3.49 2.75
N ASP A 213 13.01 4.20 3.16
CA ASP A 213 12.54 4.25 4.54
C ASP A 213 11.83 2.97 5.01
N ALA A 214 11.36 2.14 4.07
CA ALA A 214 10.72 0.84 4.34
C ALA A 214 11.69 -0.35 4.31
N SER A 215 12.92 -0.17 3.83
CA SER A 215 13.87 -1.26 3.55
C SER A 215 14.25 -2.07 4.79
N ILE A 216 14.44 -1.46 5.96
CA ILE A 216 14.75 -2.17 7.21
C ILE A 216 13.60 -3.09 7.60
N LYS A 217 12.36 -2.61 7.55
CA LYS A 217 11.15 -3.44 7.81
C LYS A 217 10.99 -4.54 6.78
N ALA A 218 11.34 -4.28 5.53
CA ALA A 218 11.32 -5.26 4.46
C ALA A 218 12.27 -6.45 4.74
N VAL A 219 13.51 -6.16 5.15
CA VAL A 219 14.49 -7.19 5.55
C VAL A 219 14.00 -8.01 6.74
N GLN A 220 13.46 -7.35 7.76
CA GLN A 220 12.89 -8.03 8.94
C GLN A 220 11.73 -8.96 8.57
N GLN A 221 10.84 -8.50 7.70
CA GLN A 221 9.70 -9.31 7.23
C GLN A 221 10.16 -10.49 6.37
N ALA A 222 11.11 -10.28 5.45
CA ALA A 222 11.69 -11.35 4.65
C ALA A 222 12.26 -12.47 5.53
N ARG A 223 13.04 -12.10 6.56
CA ARG A 223 13.59 -13.06 7.54
C ARG A 223 12.50 -13.78 8.33
N LYS A 224 11.49 -13.05 8.83
CA LYS A 224 10.40 -13.62 9.64
C LYS A 224 9.59 -14.68 8.89
N HIS A 225 9.43 -14.52 7.59
CA HIS A 225 8.61 -15.44 6.77
C HIS A 225 9.39 -16.60 6.15
N GLY A 226 10.69 -16.73 6.48
CA GLY A 226 11.53 -17.84 6.01
C GLY A 226 11.64 -17.94 4.48
N CYS A 227 11.27 -16.88 3.77
CA CYS A 227 11.38 -16.81 2.32
C CYS A 227 12.77 -16.32 1.94
N ASN A 228 13.44 -17.02 1.04
CA ASN A 228 14.66 -16.51 0.43
C ASN A 228 14.27 -15.35 -0.51
N ILE A 229 14.26 -14.13 0.01
CA ILE A 229 13.89 -12.89 -0.69
C ILE A 229 15.12 -12.03 -0.81
N ARG A 230 15.48 -11.67 -2.05
CA ARG A 230 16.50 -10.65 -2.33
C ARG A 230 15.88 -9.27 -2.13
N VAL A 231 16.43 -8.47 -1.23
CA VAL A 231 16.03 -7.06 -1.05
C VAL A 231 16.89 -6.20 -1.96
N CYS A 232 16.23 -5.44 -2.84
CA CYS A 232 16.87 -4.49 -3.74
C CYS A 232 16.54 -3.07 -3.26
N LEU A 233 17.54 -2.22 -3.18
CA LEU A 233 17.39 -0.83 -2.76
C LEU A 233 17.38 0.07 -4.00
N THR A 234 16.50 1.06 -4.00
CA THR A 234 16.44 2.08 -5.04
C THR A 234 16.22 3.45 -4.44
N LYS A 235 16.79 4.48 -5.07
CA LYS A 235 16.56 5.89 -4.70
C LYS A 235 15.30 6.48 -5.35
N ARG A 236 14.74 5.80 -6.35
CA ARG A 236 13.58 6.27 -7.13
C ARG A 236 12.58 5.12 -7.28
N ASP A 237 11.30 5.45 -7.27
CA ASP A 237 10.23 4.49 -7.50
C ASP A 237 10.41 3.77 -8.84
N LEU A 238 10.18 2.44 -8.88
CA LEU A 238 10.32 1.67 -10.12
C LEU A 238 9.40 2.16 -11.25
N LYS A 239 8.25 2.73 -10.91
CA LYS A 239 7.28 3.27 -11.88
C LYS A 239 7.79 4.44 -12.72
N VAL A 240 8.88 5.11 -12.32
CA VAL A 240 9.48 6.21 -13.09
C VAL A 240 10.81 5.83 -13.74
N LEU A 241 11.22 4.57 -13.63
CA LEU A 241 12.44 4.03 -14.24
C LEU A 241 12.13 3.37 -15.59
N ASP A 242 13.05 3.49 -16.54
CA ASP A 242 12.97 2.70 -17.76
C ASP A 242 13.27 1.21 -17.50
N THR A 243 13.07 0.37 -18.50
CA THR A 243 13.20 -1.09 -18.36
C THR A 243 14.61 -1.52 -17.98
N GLU A 244 15.64 -0.87 -18.53
CA GLU A 244 17.03 -1.21 -18.24
C GLU A 244 17.42 -0.75 -16.82
N GLN A 245 16.95 0.40 -16.39
CA GLN A 245 17.13 0.88 -15.00
C GLN A 245 16.46 -0.07 -13.99
N VAL A 246 15.24 -0.56 -14.29
CA VAL A 246 14.58 -1.56 -13.41
C VAL A 246 15.41 -2.84 -13.34
N LYS A 247 15.96 -3.33 -14.47
CA LYS A 247 16.85 -4.51 -14.48
C LYS A 247 18.09 -4.30 -13.63
N ARG A 248 18.75 -3.13 -13.73
CA ARG A 248 19.93 -2.79 -12.90
C ARG A 248 19.60 -2.84 -11.41
N VAL A 249 18.46 -2.29 -11.00
CA VAL A 249 18.00 -2.37 -9.60
C VAL A 249 17.83 -3.83 -9.15
N LEU A 250 17.27 -4.69 -10.00
CA LEU A 250 17.00 -6.10 -9.64
C LEU A 250 18.27 -6.94 -9.60
N TYR A 251 19.23 -6.69 -10.50
CA TYR A 251 20.47 -7.45 -10.57
C TYR A 251 21.60 -6.86 -9.73
N GLY A 252 21.46 -5.62 -9.27
CA GLY A 252 22.46 -4.95 -8.43
C GLY A 252 23.65 -4.41 -9.24
N GLU A 253 23.38 -3.93 -10.46
CA GLU A 253 24.35 -3.32 -11.36
C GLU A 253 24.34 -1.79 -11.28
#